data_4ace4d1af2a02166d1ca56af694cb5de
#
_entry.id   4ace4d1af2a02166d1ca56af694cb5de
#
_cell.length_a   1.000
_cell.length_b   1.000
_cell.length_c   1.000
_cell.angle_alpha   90.00
_cell.angle_beta   90.00
_cell.angle_gamma   90.00
#
_symmetry.space_group_name_H-M   'P 1'
#
loop_
_entity.id
_entity.type
_entity.pdbx_description
1 polymer ?
#
loop_
_entity_poly.entity_id
_entity_poly.type
_entity_poly.pdbx_seq_one_letter_code
_entity_poly.pdbx_strand_id
1 'polypeptide(L)'
;MSSDIFEKCFDFQTANELKKMGYYPYYHRVESQQGPEITVEGKKRVVVCSNNYLGLANHPKVIEASLKATKQYGTSCTGSRLLNGTNDLHEKVERKFASFVGKEDAILFTTGHHSNLGALSCLVSKSEVIITDKLAHASIVDGCRLSFGQMARFRHNDMSDLERQLIKYQGKRALIVVDGIFSMEGDIAQLPEISKLAKKYGARVFVDEAHSLGVIGKNGRGTGQHFNMEDEVDVLMATASKSMASIGGFIASKAEVIDYIKHSARSIIFTASLPSACVGAIDAALDLIQQEPERRIKLMDTAKKMKKAFKSLGFNVNNSESPIIPVVVGTDIIAFKMWRMLFDEGVFASPVVTPAVPEGQAIIRTSYMATHTDEHLDFILEKLKKVGKACGVID
;
A
#
# COMPACT_ATOMS: atom_id res chain seq x y z
N MET A 1 -10.32 -24.65 -35.18
CA MET A 1 -9.61 -23.64 -34.37
C MET A 1 -9.11 -24.33 -33.11
N SER A 2 -7.85 -24.22 -32.79
CA SER A 2 -7.29 -24.77 -31.55
C SER A 2 -8.02 -24.15 -30.38
N SER A 3 -8.47 -24.94 -29.42
CA SER A 3 -9.10 -24.48 -28.17
C SER A 3 -8.11 -24.55 -27.03
N ASP A 4 -6.81 -24.32 -27.30
CA ASP A 4 -5.77 -24.36 -26.28
C ASP A 4 -5.88 -23.14 -25.36
N ILE A 5 -6.13 -23.38 -24.07
CA ILE A 5 -6.24 -22.34 -23.04
C ILE A 5 -4.94 -21.53 -22.88
N PHE A 6 -3.80 -22.06 -23.30
CA PHE A 6 -2.48 -21.43 -23.24
C PHE A 6 -2.13 -20.57 -24.46
N GLU A 7 -2.96 -20.57 -25.52
CA GLU A 7 -2.72 -19.79 -26.75
C GLU A 7 -2.38 -18.32 -26.42
N LYS A 8 -3.15 -17.67 -25.52
CA LYS A 8 -2.89 -16.31 -25.02
C LYS A 8 -1.51 -16.13 -24.37
N CYS A 9 -0.93 -17.21 -23.83
CA CYS A 9 0.39 -17.16 -23.19
C CYS A 9 1.51 -17.22 -24.26
N PHE A 10 1.29 -17.98 -25.32
CA PHE A 10 2.23 -18.07 -26.43
C PHE A 10 2.23 -16.79 -27.28
N ASP A 11 1.09 -16.15 -27.41
CA ASP A 11 0.90 -14.88 -28.13
C ASP A 11 1.37 -13.65 -27.36
N PHE A 12 1.66 -13.77 -26.06
CA PHE A 12 2.08 -12.66 -25.23
C PHE A 12 3.49 -12.18 -25.56
N GLN A 13 3.59 -11.09 -26.37
CA GLN A 13 4.85 -10.54 -26.85
C GLN A 13 5.29 -9.24 -26.15
N THR A 14 4.40 -8.54 -25.45
CA THR A 14 4.65 -7.20 -24.89
C THR A 14 5.94 -7.12 -24.05
N ALA A 15 6.17 -8.10 -23.14
CA ALA A 15 7.37 -8.12 -22.33
C ALA A 15 8.65 -8.36 -23.19
N ASN A 16 8.56 -9.19 -24.25
CA ASN A 16 9.68 -9.48 -25.13
C ASN A 16 10.03 -8.25 -25.98
N GLU A 17 9.03 -7.49 -26.44
CA GLU A 17 9.23 -6.26 -27.19
C GLU A 17 9.92 -5.20 -26.32
N LEU A 18 9.44 -4.99 -25.08
CA LEU A 18 10.10 -4.08 -24.13
C LEU A 18 11.55 -4.50 -23.85
N LYS A 19 11.83 -5.80 -23.72
CA LYS A 19 13.21 -6.29 -23.54
C LYS A 19 14.08 -6.00 -24.76
N LYS A 20 13.58 -6.24 -25.97
CA LYS A 20 14.30 -5.93 -27.23
C LYS A 20 14.61 -4.43 -27.35
N MET A 21 13.71 -3.57 -26.90
CA MET A 21 13.89 -2.12 -26.90
C MET A 21 14.80 -1.61 -25.76
N GLY A 22 15.16 -2.46 -24.79
CA GLY A 22 15.90 -2.06 -23.60
C GLY A 22 15.06 -1.29 -22.57
N TYR A 23 13.72 -1.35 -22.67
CA TYR A 23 12.74 -0.59 -21.87
C TYR A 23 11.98 -1.45 -20.87
N TYR A 24 12.51 -2.62 -20.48
CA TYR A 24 11.87 -3.54 -19.55
C TYR A 24 12.21 -3.19 -18.09
N PRO A 25 11.29 -2.58 -17.31
CA PRO A 25 11.57 -2.05 -15.97
C PRO A 25 11.33 -3.05 -14.84
N TYR A 26 10.99 -4.29 -15.13
CA TYR A 26 10.48 -5.25 -14.17
C TYR A 26 11.51 -6.32 -13.79
N TYR A 27 11.37 -6.91 -12.60
CA TYR A 27 12.16 -8.07 -12.12
C TYR A 27 13.68 -7.83 -12.05
N HIS A 28 14.11 -6.58 -11.81
CA HIS A 28 15.51 -6.30 -11.54
C HIS A 28 15.96 -6.94 -10.23
N ARG A 29 17.07 -7.65 -10.27
CA ARG A 29 17.63 -8.32 -9.11
C ARG A 29 18.36 -7.31 -8.23
N VAL A 30 17.89 -7.15 -6.98
CA VAL A 30 18.56 -6.35 -5.95
C VAL A 30 19.60 -7.24 -5.25
N GLU A 31 20.83 -6.75 -5.13
CA GLU A 31 22.01 -7.48 -4.64
C GLU A 31 22.52 -6.95 -3.29
N SER A 32 21.76 -6.08 -2.64
CA SER A 32 22.07 -5.47 -1.35
C SER A 32 20.87 -5.48 -0.42
N GLN A 33 21.04 -4.97 0.79
CA GLN A 33 19.93 -4.64 1.68
C GLN A 33 19.04 -3.54 1.08
N GLN A 34 17.76 -3.51 1.48
CA GLN A 34 16.79 -2.50 1.07
C GLN A 34 16.98 -1.20 1.86
N GLY A 35 17.41 -0.14 1.21
CA GLY A 35 17.64 1.18 1.81
C GLY A 35 17.44 2.31 0.81
N PRO A 36 17.87 3.53 1.15
CA PRO A 36 17.86 4.66 0.20
C PRO A 36 18.79 4.46 -0.99
N GLU A 37 19.81 3.62 -0.83
CA GLU A 37 20.65 3.09 -1.90
C GLU A 37 20.54 1.57 -1.96
N ILE A 38 20.54 1.01 -3.16
CA ILE A 38 20.63 -0.43 -3.42
C ILE A 38 21.66 -0.72 -4.51
N THR A 39 22.15 -1.96 -4.54
CA THR A 39 22.96 -2.47 -5.65
C THR A 39 22.08 -3.25 -6.61
N VAL A 40 22.09 -2.87 -7.87
CA VAL A 40 21.39 -3.56 -8.97
C VAL A 40 22.33 -3.63 -10.15
N GLU A 41 22.52 -4.84 -10.71
CA GLU A 41 23.46 -5.08 -11.81
C GLU A 41 24.88 -4.59 -11.49
N GLY A 42 25.34 -4.86 -10.26
CA GLY A 42 26.66 -4.47 -9.76
C GLY A 42 26.89 -2.96 -9.56
N LYS A 43 25.84 -2.12 -9.74
CA LYS A 43 25.93 -0.66 -9.59
C LYS A 43 25.04 -0.15 -8.46
N LYS A 44 25.53 0.80 -7.68
CA LYS A 44 24.73 1.53 -6.69
C LYS A 44 23.72 2.45 -7.38
N ARG A 45 22.50 2.49 -6.84
CA ARG A 45 21.41 3.35 -7.31
C ARG A 45 20.64 3.92 -6.14
N VAL A 46 20.25 5.18 -6.24
CA VAL A 46 19.35 5.82 -5.28
C VAL A 46 17.91 5.39 -5.58
N VAL A 47 17.21 4.90 -4.57
CA VAL A 47 15.85 4.34 -4.71
C VAL A 47 14.81 5.42 -4.48
N VAL A 48 13.89 5.59 -5.41
CA VAL A 48 12.75 6.51 -5.29
C VAL A 48 11.40 5.81 -5.55
N CYS A 49 11.33 4.50 -5.39
CA CYS A 49 10.09 3.74 -5.61
C CYS A 49 9.78 2.73 -4.50
N SER A 50 10.54 2.75 -3.40
CA SER A 50 10.33 1.85 -2.28
C SER A 50 9.19 2.33 -1.38
N ASN A 51 8.43 1.38 -0.83
CA ASN A 51 7.44 1.64 0.21
C ASN A 51 7.99 1.49 1.63
N ASN A 52 9.32 1.42 1.81
CA ASN A 52 10.00 1.37 3.11
C ASN A 52 10.01 2.77 3.77
N TYR A 53 8.84 3.36 3.93
CA TYR A 53 8.65 4.78 4.30
C TYR A 53 9.47 5.24 5.50
N LEU A 54 9.50 4.44 6.56
CA LEU A 54 10.23 4.78 7.80
C LEU A 54 11.68 4.30 7.80
N GLY A 55 12.12 3.59 6.74
CA GLY A 55 13.47 3.07 6.62
C GLY A 55 13.80 1.95 7.62
N LEU A 56 12.80 1.15 8.04
CA LEU A 56 12.94 0.14 9.08
C LEU A 56 13.43 -1.23 8.56
N ALA A 57 13.45 -1.47 7.25
CA ALA A 57 13.79 -2.78 6.68
C ALA A 57 15.20 -3.27 7.07
N ASN A 58 16.14 -2.34 7.33
CA ASN A 58 17.51 -2.64 7.75
C ASN A 58 17.78 -2.21 9.21
N HIS A 59 16.73 -1.89 9.97
CA HIS A 59 16.91 -1.41 11.33
C HIS A 59 17.41 -2.55 12.24
N PRO A 60 18.52 -2.36 13.01
CA PRO A 60 19.12 -3.44 13.81
C PRO A 60 18.13 -4.11 14.76
N LYS A 61 17.30 -3.34 15.47
CA LYS A 61 16.28 -3.89 16.39
C LYS A 61 15.23 -4.75 15.67
N VAL A 62 14.86 -4.41 14.43
CA VAL A 62 13.90 -5.20 13.63
C VAL A 62 14.52 -6.53 13.21
N ILE A 63 15.78 -6.49 12.73
CA ILE A 63 16.54 -7.69 12.37
C ILE A 63 16.73 -8.60 13.59
N GLU A 64 17.15 -8.04 14.72
CA GLU A 64 17.37 -8.78 15.97
C GLU A 64 16.09 -9.48 16.47
N ALA A 65 14.96 -8.76 16.47
CA ALA A 65 13.67 -9.30 16.87
C ALA A 65 13.22 -10.45 15.95
N SER A 66 13.43 -10.32 14.64
CA SER A 66 13.18 -11.39 13.66
C SER A 66 14.02 -12.63 13.94
N LEU A 67 15.33 -12.47 14.19
CA LEU A 67 16.25 -13.56 14.51
C LEU A 67 15.89 -14.23 15.84
N LYS A 68 15.53 -13.45 16.87
CA LYS A 68 15.09 -13.97 18.16
C LYS A 68 13.82 -14.83 18.02
N ALA A 69 12.83 -14.32 17.28
CA ALA A 69 11.59 -15.07 17.03
C ALA A 69 11.85 -16.35 16.24
N THR A 70 12.75 -16.33 15.26
CA THR A 70 13.17 -17.53 14.52
C THR A 70 13.82 -18.57 15.43
N LYS A 71 14.70 -18.15 16.33
CA LYS A 71 15.35 -19.07 17.30
C LYS A 71 14.35 -19.69 18.26
N GLN A 72 13.33 -18.97 18.67
CA GLN A 72 12.33 -19.42 19.63
C GLN A 72 11.28 -20.34 19.03
N TYR A 73 10.76 -20.03 17.82
CA TYR A 73 9.59 -20.69 17.25
C TYR A 73 9.88 -21.49 15.98
N GLY A 74 11.12 -21.47 15.48
CA GLY A 74 11.48 -22.08 14.20
C GLY A 74 11.09 -21.22 13.00
N THR A 75 11.21 -21.81 11.79
CA THR A 75 11.06 -21.09 10.51
C THR A 75 9.61 -21.04 9.99
N SER A 76 8.71 -21.87 10.52
CA SER A 76 7.32 -21.97 10.07
C SER A 76 6.42 -22.51 11.16
N CYS A 77 5.16 -22.11 11.13
CA CYS A 77 4.11 -22.69 11.99
C CYS A 77 3.51 -23.99 11.42
N THR A 78 3.78 -24.32 10.16
CA THR A 78 3.32 -25.54 9.45
C THR A 78 1.82 -25.80 9.47
N GLY A 79 1.01 -24.77 9.73
CA GLY A 79 -0.46 -24.85 9.77
C GLY A 79 -1.11 -23.49 9.81
N SER A 80 -2.43 -23.47 9.63
CA SER A 80 -3.23 -22.25 9.68
C SER A 80 -3.45 -21.76 11.11
N ARG A 81 -3.82 -20.46 11.24
CA ARG A 81 -4.16 -19.84 12.52
C ARG A 81 -5.26 -20.59 13.27
N LEU A 82 -6.21 -21.15 12.56
CA LEU A 82 -7.34 -21.88 13.15
C LEU A 82 -6.94 -23.20 13.81
N LEU A 83 -5.88 -23.84 13.32
CA LEU A 83 -5.47 -25.17 13.80
C LEU A 83 -4.25 -25.08 14.74
N ASN A 84 -3.06 -25.35 14.23
CA ASN A 84 -1.82 -25.40 15.01
C ASN A 84 -0.88 -24.22 14.77
N GLY A 85 -1.26 -23.26 13.93
CA GLY A 85 -0.38 -22.18 13.51
C GLY A 85 -0.48 -20.89 14.35
N THR A 86 -1.22 -20.88 15.45
CA THR A 86 -1.25 -19.75 16.39
C THR A 86 -0.21 -19.97 17.51
N ASN A 87 0.64 -18.98 17.74
CA ASN A 87 1.50 -18.91 18.90
C ASN A 87 1.27 -17.60 19.69
N ASP A 88 1.84 -17.53 20.89
CA ASP A 88 1.69 -16.39 21.81
C ASP A 88 2.21 -15.06 21.22
N LEU A 89 3.22 -15.12 20.35
CA LEU A 89 3.74 -13.94 19.65
C LEU A 89 2.72 -13.33 18.67
N HIS A 90 1.94 -14.17 17.95
CA HIS A 90 0.85 -13.70 17.11
C HIS A 90 -0.18 -12.92 17.94
N GLU A 91 -0.67 -13.51 19.03
CA GLU A 91 -1.66 -12.86 19.90
C GLU A 91 -1.14 -11.58 20.57
N LYS A 92 0.14 -11.60 20.99
CA LYS A 92 0.80 -10.42 21.54
C LYS A 92 0.78 -9.27 20.55
N VAL A 93 1.15 -9.53 19.30
CA VAL A 93 1.26 -8.51 18.25
C VAL A 93 -0.12 -8.04 17.81
N GLU A 94 -1.12 -8.90 17.76
CA GLU A 94 -2.52 -8.53 17.49
C GLU A 94 -3.05 -7.55 18.56
N ARG A 95 -2.90 -7.87 19.84
CA ARG A 95 -3.29 -6.97 20.95
C ARG A 95 -2.53 -5.64 20.90
N LYS A 96 -1.22 -5.68 20.63
CA LYS A 96 -0.40 -4.47 20.49
C LYS A 96 -0.86 -3.59 19.34
N PHE A 97 -1.17 -4.21 18.19
CA PHE A 97 -1.68 -3.49 17.02
C PHE A 97 -3.06 -2.87 17.29
N ALA A 98 -4.01 -3.62 17.86
CA ALA A 98 -5.32 -3.13 18.24
C ALA A 98 -5.22 -1.90 19.16
N SER A 99 -4.39 -2.01 20.22
CA SER A 99 -4.12 -0.90 21.12
C SER A 99 -3.48 0.30 20.42
N PHE A 100 -2.53 0.05 19.50
CA PHE A 100 -1.87 1.12 18.74
C PHE A 100 -2.86 1.92 17.89
N VAL A 101 -3.78 1.24 17.18
CA VAL A 101 -4.76 1.91 16.31
C VAL A 101 -6.06 2.30 17.02
N GLY A 102 -6.18 2.01 18.32
CA GLY A 102 -7.34 2.38 19.13
C GLY A 102 -8.60 1.56 18.81
N LYS A 103 -8.45 0.28 18.44
CA LYS A 103 -9.56 -0.65 18.22
C LYS A 103 -9.61 -1.72 19.31
N GLU A 104 -10.76 -2.38 19.45
CA GLU A 104 -10.99 -3.37 20.51
C GLU A 104 -10.19 -4.65 20.30
N ASP A 105 -10.09 -5.13 19.06
CA ASP A 105 -9.34 -6.33 18.70
C ASP A 105 -8.74 -6.23 17.30
N ALA A 106 -7.80 -7.11 16.99
CA ALA A 106 -7.19 -7.23 15.67
C ALA A 106 -6.84 -8.68 15.35
N ILE A 107 -6.75 -8.97 14.06
CA ILE A 107 -6.26 -10.27 13.56
C ILE A 107 -5.18 -10.08 12.52
N LEU A 108 -4.12 -10.90 12.61
CA LEU A 108 -2.97 -10.91 11.71
C LEU A 108 -3.15 -11.93 10.59
N PHE A 109 -3.01 -11.47 9.36
CA PHE A 109 -2.99 -12.24 8.12
C PHE A 109 -1.56 -12.40 7.59
N THR A 110 -1.36 -13.34 6.67
CA THR A 110 -0.04 -13.57 6.04
C THR A 110 0.40 -12.43 5.12
N THR A 111 -0.52 -11.68 4.54
CA THR A 111 -0.23 -10.49 3.73
C THR A 111 -1.37 -9.48 3.83
N GLY A 112 -1.09 -8.21 3.49
CA GLY A 112 -2.15 -7.20 3.34
C GLY A 112 -3.18 -7.56 2.26
N HIS A 113 -2.74 -8.20 1.17
CA HIS A 113 -3.64 -8.70 0.14
C HIS A 113 -4.65 -9.71 0.71
N HIS A 114 -4.18 -10.70 1.47
CA HIS A 114 -5.03 -11.68 2.15
C HIS A 114 -5.96 -11.05 3.19
N SER A 115 -5.57 -9.93 3.82
CA SER A 115 -6.42 -9.19 4.75
C SER A 115 -7.65 -8.63 4.04
N ASN A 116 -7.47 -7.95 2.91
CA ASN A 116 -8.58 -7.44 2.10
C ASN A 116 -9.46 -8.58 1.54
N LEU A 117 -8.83 -9.61 0.95
CA LEU A 117 -9.59 -10.76 0.44
C LEU A 117 -10.44 -11.41 1.52
N GLY A 118 -9.84 -11.68 2.68
CA GLY A 118 -10.52 -12.38 3.78
C GLY A 118 -11.64 -11.55 4.39
N ALA A 119 -11.33 -10.30 4.77
CA ALA A 119 -12.32 -9.44 5.42
C ALA A 119 -13.50 -9.11 4.49
N LEU A 120 -13.23 -8.63 3.28
CA LEU A 120 -14.29 -8.19 2.37
C LEU A 120 -15.16 -9.35 1.89
N SER A 121 -14.56 -10.52 1.59
CA SER A 121 -15.31 -11.68 1.13
C SER A 121 -16.21 -12.29 2.20
N CYS A 122 -15.91 -12.16 3.50
CA CYS A 122 -16.73 -12.71 4.57
C CYS A 122 -17.70 -11.70 5.18
N LEU A 123 -17.35 -10.40 5.20
CA LEU A 123 -18.20 -9.38 5.84
C LEU A 123 -19.42 -9.01 5.01
N VAL A 124 -19.43 -9.23 3.69
CA VAL A 124 -20.50 -8.78 2.81
C VAL A 124 -21.18 -9.96 2.11
N SER A 125 -22.46 -10.13 2.37
CA SER A 125 -23.30 -11.20 1.87
C SER A 125 -24.16 -10.80 0.66
N LYS A 126 -24.88 -11.75 0.07
CA LYS A 126 -25.67 -11.58 -1.18
C LYS A 126 -26.69 -10.43 -1.14
N SER A 127 -27.23 -10.10 0.04
CA SER A 127 -28.24 -9.04 0.20
C SER A 127 -27.64 -7.64 0.39
N GLU A 128 -26.32 -7.53 0.45
CA GLU A 128 -25.58 -6.33 0.82
C GLU A 128 -24.79 -5.76 -0.34
N VAL A 129 -24.19 -4.57 -0.17
CA VAL A 129 -23.40 -3.90 -1.21
C VAL A 129 -22.07 -3.37 -0.65
N ILE A 130 -21.00 -3.55 -1.44
CA ILE A 130 -19.74 -2.86 -1.24
C ILE A 130 -19.70 -1.69 -2.22
N ILE A 131 -19.43 -0.49 -1.71
CA ILE A 131 -19.25 0.71 -2.53
C ILE A 131 -17.80 1.16 -2.37
N THR A 132 -17.00 1.05 -3.44
CA THR A 132 -15.57 1.35 -3.39
C THR A 132 -15.15 2.42 -4.39
N ASP A 133 -14.06 3.12 -4.09
CA ASP A 133 -13.44 4.07 -5.00
C ASP A 133 -12.98 3.36 -6.29
N LYS A 134 -13.06 4.05 -7.44
CA LYS A 134 -12.65 3.51 -8.74
C LYS A 134 -11.16 3.16 -8.79
N LEU A 135 -10.31 3.90 -8.05
CA LEU A 135 -8.86 3.71 -7.96
C LEU A 135 -8.43 2.88 -6.76
N ALA A 136 -9.37 2.24 -6.05
CA ALA A 136 -9.04 1.36 -4.94
C ALA A 136 -8.08 0.24 -5.35
N HIS A 137 -7.21 -0.16 -4.40
CA HIS A 137 -6.19 -1.17 -4.62
C HIS A 137 -6.77 -2.49 -5.14
N ALA A 138 -6.02 -3.19 -6.00
CA ALA A 138 -6.45 -4.44 -6.63
C ALA A 138 -6.96 -5.49 -5.63
N SER A 139 -6.35 -5.60 -4.45
CA SER A 139 -6.79 -6.53 -3.40
C SER A 139 -8.18 -6.20 -2.84
N ILE A 140 -8.56 -4.92 -2.79
CA ILE A 140 -9.93 -4.49 -2.44
C ILE A 140 -10.89 -4.97 -3.52
N VAL A 141 -10.55 -4.72 -4.79
CA VAL A 141 -11.37 -5.16 -5.93
C VAL A 141 -11.55 -6.68 -5.94
N ASP A 142 -10.49 -7.42 -5.69
CA ASP A 142 -10.53 -8.89 -5.66
C ASP A 142 -11.33 -9.39 -4.46
N GLY A 143 -11.18 -8.79 -3.28
CA GLY A 143 -12.01 -9.08 -2.11
C GLY A 143 -13.50 -8.81 -2.35
N CYS A 144 -13.82 -7.71 -3.02
CA CYS A 144 -15.20 -7.39 -3.44
C CYS A 144 -15.76 -8.43 -4.40
N ARG A 145 -14.96 -8.88 -5.38
CA ARG A 145 -15.38 -9.92 -6.36
C ARG A 145 -15.57 -11.29 -5.73
N LEU A 146 -14.82 -11.62 -4.69
CA LEU A 146 -14.95 -12.87 -3.96
C LEU A 146 -16.10 -12.86 -2.96
N SER A 147 -16.64 -11.69 -2.58
CA SER A 147 -17.84 -11.58 -1.79
C SER A 147 -19.07 -12.02 -2.60
N PHE A 148 -20.12 -12.44 -1.93
CA PHE A 148 -21.40 -12.67 -2.57
C PHE A 148 -22.23 -11.40 -2.73
N GLY A 149 -21.76 -10.26 -2.20
CA GLY A 149 -22.43 -8.98 -2.27
C GLY A 149 -22.34 -8.31 -3.64
N GLN A 150 -23.16 -7.29 -3.82
CA GLN A 150 -23.06 -6.45 -4.99
C GLN A 150 -21.88 -5.51 -4.84
N MET A 151 -21.11 -5.30 -5.93
CA MET A 151 -20.03 -4.33 -5.98
C MET A 151 -20.46 -3.11 -6.80
N ALA A 152 -20.36 -1.93 -6.21
CA ALA A 152 -20.53 -0.65 -6.87
C ALA A 152 -19.22 0.16 -6.79
N ARG A 153 -18.97 1.02 -7.77
CA ARG A 153 -17.82 1.91 -7.77
C ARG A 153 -18.29 3.35 -7.91
N PHE A 154 -17.61 4.25 -7.21
CA PHE A 154 -17.75 5.69 -7.41
C PHE A 154 -16.47 6.28 -7.99
N ARG A 155 -16.59 7.43 -8.66
CA ARG A 155 -15.45 8.14 -9.23
C ARG A 155 -14.50 8.57 -8.12
N HIS A 156 -13.20 8.50 -8.43
CA HIS A 156 -12.14 8.75 -7.47
C HIS A 156 -12.34 10.08 -6.71
N ASN A 157 -12.39 9.95 -5.37
CA ASN A 157 -12.60 11.04 -4.42
C ASN A 157 -13.81 11.97 -4.73
N ASP A 158 -14.82 11.48 -5.50
CA ASP A 158 -16.02 12.23 -5.85
C ASP A 158 -17.18 11.88 -4.89
N MET A 159 -17.39 12.73 -3.92
CA MET A 159 -18.40 12.51 -2.89
C MET A 159 -19.83 12.60 -3.41
N SER A 160 -20.06 13.38 -4.48
CA SER A 160 -21.36 13.43 -5.15
C SER A 160 -21.70 12.10 -5.84
N ASP A 161 -20.68 11.46 -6.44
CA ASP A 161 -20.87 10.14 -7.04
C ASP A 161 -21.01 9.03 -5.97
N LEU A 162 -20.27 9.13 -4.84
CA LEU A 162 -20.48 8.25 -3.68
C LEU A 162 -21.92 8.36 -3.18
N GLU A 163 -22.43 9.56 -2.97
CA GLU A 163 -23.82 9.77 -2.54
C GLU A 163 -24.83 9.19 -3.53
N ARG A 164 -24.60 9.39 -4.85
CA ARG A 164 -25.42 8.78 -5.90
C ARG A 164 -25.46 7.26 -5.81
N GLN A 165 -24.33 6.60 -5.50
CA GLN A 165 -24.30 5.15 -5.29
C GLN A 165 -25.06 4.75 -4.03
N LEU A 166 -24.91 5.48 -2.94
CA LEU A 166 -25.65 5.21 -1.70
C LEU A 166 -27.16 5.34 -1.88
N ILE A 167 -27.63 6.34 -2.62
CA ILE A 167 -29.05 6.50 -2.99
C ILE A 167 -29.52 5.31 -3.84
N LYS A 168 -28.74 4.92 -4.86
CA LYS A 168 -29.09 3.78 -5.75
C LYS A 168 -29.28 2.49 -4.98
N TYR A 169 -28.53 2.28 -3.91
CA TYR A 169 -28.60 1.06 -3.09
C TYR A 169 -29.31 1.28 -1.75
N GLN A 170 -30.11 2.36 -1.63
CA GLN A 170 -30.90 2.62 -0.43
C GLN A 170 -31.78 1.43 -0.07
N GLY A 171 -31.83 1.08 1.22
CA GLY A 171 -32.52 -0.12 1.72
C GLY A 171 -31.65 -1.37 1.79
N LYS A 172 -30.42 -1.35 1.23
CA LYS A 172 -29.41 -2.39 1.45
C LYS A 172 -28.44 -1.97 2.54
N ARG A 173 -27.91 -2.94 3.30
CA ARG A 173 -26.75 -2.71 4.17
C ARG A 173 -25.53 -2.49 3.27
N ALA A 174 -24.80 -1.41 3.51
CA ALA A 174 -23.69 -0.98 2.69
C ALA A 174 -22.37 -0.90 3.47
N LEU A 175 -21.29 -1.32 2.84
CA LEU A 175 -19.91 -1.11 3.28
C LEU A 175 -19.22 -0.20 2.27
N ILE A 176 -18.78 0.99 2.72
CA ILE A 176 -17.92 1.88 1.93
C ILE A 176 -16.48 1.45 2.17
N VAL A 177 -15.72 1.21 1.09
CA VAL A 177 -14.33 0.75 1.17
C VAL A 177 -13.43 1.69 0.38
N VAL A 178 -12.42 2.26 1.04
CA VAL A 178 -11.46 3.19 0.43
C VAL A 178 -10.04 2.92 0.91
N ASP A 179 -9.05 3.26 0.08
CA ASP A 179 -7.67 3.40 0.54
C ASP A 179 -7.54 4.71 1.33
N GLY A 180 -6.84 4.70 2.45
CA GLY A 180 -6.57 5.90 3.24
C GLY A 180 -5.64 6.88 2.49
N ILE A 181 -4.60 6.33 1.85
CA ILE A 181 -3.76 7.02 0.85
C ILE A 181 -3.75 6.15 -0.41
N PHE A 182 -4.09 6.74 -1.56
CA PHE A 182 -4.08 6.04 -2.84
C PHE A 182 -2.68 5.85 -3.38
N SER A 183 -2.35 4.62 -3.76
CA SER A 183 -0.99 4.16 -4.01
C SER A 183 -0.29 4.78 -5.22
N MET A 184 -1.05 5.28 -6.19
CA MET A 184 -0.53 5.88 -7.42
C MET A 184 -0.62 7.40 -7.39
N GLU A 185 -1.72 7.95 -6.91
CA GLU A 185 -2.01 9.39 -6.85
C GLU A 185 -1.33 10.07 -5.66
N GLY A 186 -1.18 9.34 -4.55
CA GLY A 186 -0.62 9.86 -3.30
C GLY A 186 -1.52 10.82 -2.55
N ASP A 187 -2.77 10.98 -2.97
CA ASP A 187 -3.79 11.77 -2.29
C ASP A 187 -4.48 10.98 -1.16
N ILE A 188 -5.18 11.67 -0.30
CA ILE A 188 -5.85 11.13 0.89
C ILE A 188 -7.36 11.01 0.62
N ALA A 189 -7.98 9.92 1.09
CA ALA A 189 -9.43 9.78 1.07
C ALA A 189 -10.11 10.90 1.88
N GLN A 190 -11.21 11.44 1.36
CA GLN A 190 -12.00 12.49 2.03
C GLN A 190 -12.83 11.90 3.17
N LEU A 191 -12.19 11.32 4.18
CA LEU A 191 -12.84 10.63 5.29
C LEU A 191 -13.94 11.45 5.98
N PRO A 192 -13.81 12.78 6.19
CA PRO A 192 -14.87 13.59 6.79
C PRO A 192 -16.19 13.52 6.01
N GLU A 193 -16.13 13.67 4.68
CA GLU A 193 -17.34 13.63 3.85
C GLU A 193 -17.84 12.19 3.67
N ILE A 194 -16.94 11.21 3.57
CA ILE A 194 -17.29 9.78 3.54
C ILE A 194 -18.06 9.39 4.81
N SER A 195 -17.56 9.77 6.00
CA SER A 195 -18.22 9.49 7.28
C SER A 195 -19.60 10.16 7.38
N LYS A 196 -19.72 11.40 6.94
CA LYS A 196 -21.00 12.12 6.91
C LYS A 196 -22.03 11.39 6.03
N LEU A 197 -21.62 10.94 4.86
CA LEU A 197 -22.48 10.15 3.96
C LEU A 197 -22.79 8.77 4.55
N ALA A 198 -21.81 8.09 5.13
CA ALA A 198 -22.01 6.81 5.80
C ALA A 198 -23.09 6.90 6.90
N LYS A 199 -23.01 7.92 7.78
CA LYS A 199 -24.03 8.17 8.81
C LYS A 199 -25.40 8.47 8.22
N LYS A 200 -25.45 9.31 7.19
CA LYS A 200 -26.73 9.70 6.52
C LYS A 200 -27.47 8.51 5.94
N TYR A 201 -26.74 7.53 5.39
CA TYR A 201 -27.31 6.38 4.69
C TYR A 201 -27.22 5.05 5.47
N GLY A 202 -26.72 5.08 6.71
CA GLY A 202 -26.56 3.90 7.56
C GLY A 202 -25.52 2.90 7.05
N ALA A 203 -24.51 3.36 6.33
CA ALA A 203 -23.38 2.54 5.85
C ALA A 203 -22.27 2.43 6.90
N ARG A 204 -21.40 1.41 6.76
CA ARG A 204 -20.16 1.25 7.52
C ARG A 204 -18.97 1.63 6.66
N VAL A 205 -17.85 1.99 7.32
CA VAL A 205 -16.63 2.48 6.67
C VAL A 205 -15.46 1.53 6.93
N PHE A 206 -14.88 1.03 5.86
CA PHE A 206 -13.64 0.24 5.83
C PHE A 206 -12.53 1.09 5.19
N VAL A 207 -11.43 1.30 5.91
CA VAL A 207 -10.27 2.04 5.39
C VAL A 207 -9.05 1.12 5.30
N ASP A 208 -8.47 1.03 4.10
CA ASP A 208 -7.18 0.40 3.86
C ASP A 208 -6.06 1.42 4.15
N GLU A 209 -5.43 1.28 5.31
CA GLU A 209 -4.35 2.15 5.80
C GLU A 209 -2.95 1.68 5.34
N ALA A 210 -2.86 0.87 4.28
CA ALA A 210 -1.59 0.29 3.85
C ALA A 210 -0.50 1.32 3.53
N HIS A 211 -0.87 2.51 3.04
CA HIS A 211 0.05 3.61 2.73
C HIS A 211 0.04 4.73 3.78
N SER A 212 -0.89 4.71 4.70
CA SER A 212 -1.09 5.78 5.69
C SER A 212 -0.63 5.41 7.09
N LEU A 213 -0.67 4.11 7.46
CA LEU A 213 -0.17 3.64 8.75
C LEU A 213 1.36 3.88 8.88
N GLY A 214 1.77 4.51 9.98
CA GLY A 214 3.15 4.94 10.22
C GLY A 214 3.52 6.23 9.47
N VAL A 215 2.66 6.74 8.58
CA VAL A 215 2.96 7.88 7.68
C VAL A 215 2.21 9.14 8.08
N ILE A 216 0.89 9.09 8.23
CA ILE A 216 0.06 10.24 8.61
C ILE A 216 -0.64 10.04 9.95
N GLY A 217 -1.19 11.13 10.47
CA GLY A 217 -1.74 11.21 11.82
C GLY A 217 -0.65 11.53 12.85
N LYS A 218 -1.05 12.15 13.97
CA LYS A 218 -0.14 12.63 15.03
C LYS A 218 0.82 11.54 15.54
N ASN A 219 0.29 10.32 15.72
CA ASN A 219 1.07 9.16 16.19
C ASN A 219 1.32 8.11 15.09
N GLY A 220 0.98 8.40 13.81
CA GLY A 220 1.12 7.46 12.71
C GLY A 220 0.02 6.40 12.64
N ARG A 221 -1.16 6.67 13.18
CA ARG A 221 -2.29 5.72 13.18
C ARG A 221 -3.11 5.74 11.87
N GLY A 222 -2.70 6.56 10.91
CA GLY A 222 -3.32 6.61 9.58
C GLY A 222 -4.37 7.70 9.42
N THR A 223 -5.26 7.50 8.46
CA THR A 223 -6.23 8.48 7.95
C THR A 223 -7.26 8.87 9.00
N GLY A 224 -7.76 7.92 9.78
CA GLY A 224 -8.67 8.21 10.89
C GLY A 224 -8.07 9.24 11.86
N GLN A 225 -6.82 9.04 12.30
CA GLN A 225 -6.14 9.98 13.19
C GLN A 225 -5.78 11.30 12.49
N HIS A 226 -5.46 11.28 11.19
CA HIS A 226 -5.15 12.48 10.43
C HIS A 226 -6.29 13.51 10.49
N PHE A 227 -7.53 13.03 10.47
CA PHE A 227 -8.74 13.85 10.54
C PHE A 227 -9.35 13.93 11.95
N ASN A 228 -8.74 13.33 12.99
CA ASN A 228 -9.29 13.17 14.34
C ASN A 228 -10.67 12.47 14.32
N MET A 229 -10.77 11.40 13.55
CA MET A 229 -12.00 10.65 13.26
C MET A 229 -11.76 9.12 13.36
N GLU A 230 -10.92 8.67 14.31
CA GLU A 230 -10.61 7.25 14.48
C GLU A 230 -11.85 6.40 14.71
N ASP A 231 -12.86 6.94 15.40
CA ASP A 231 -14.13 6.24 15.69
C ASP A 231 -15.04 6.11 14.48
N GLU A 232 -14.79 6.88 13.42
CA GLU A 232 -15.58 6.84 12.19
C GLU A 232 -15.11 5.72 11.22
N VAL A 233 -14.00 5.09 11.50
CA VAL A 233 -13.49 3.94 10.76
C VAL A 233 -13.97 2.67 11.48
N ASP A 234 -14.98 1.98 10.92
CA ASP A 234 -15.51 0.75 11.51
C ASP A 234 -14.53 -0.42 11.41
N VAL A 235 -13.87 -0.56 10.26
CA VAL A 235 -12.87 -1.59 10.00
C VAL A 235 -11.60 -0.92 9.45
N LEU A 236 -10.49 -1.15 10.11
CA LEU A 236 -9.17 -0.68 9.68
C LEU A 236 -8.38 -1.89 9.15
N MET A 237 -7.93 -1.79 7.91
CA MET A 237 -6.95 -2.71 7.34
C MET A 237 -5.57 -2.04 7.32
N ALA A 238 -4.50 -2.80 7.60
CA ALA A 238 -3.13 -2.35 7.41
C ALA A 238 -2.23 -3.46 6.85
N THR A 239 -1.13 -3.08 6.20
CA THR A 239 -0.10 -4.02 5.77
C THR A 239 1.19 -3.83 6.53
N ALA A 240 1.87 -4.94 6.84
CA ALA A 240 3.21 -4.88 7.42
C ALA A 240 4.33 -4.71 6.38
N SER A 241 4.02 -4.76 5.07
CA SER A 241 5.02 -4.78 4.00
C SER A 241 5.59 -3.40 3.62
N LYS A 242 5.20 -2.35 4.32
CA LYS A 242 5.60 -0.97 4.06
C LYS A 242 6.25 -0.33 5.30
N SER A 243 5.55 0.52 6.05
CA SER A 243 6.10 1.19 7.24
C SER A 243 6.60 0.24 8.33
N MET A 244 6.00 -0.95 8.46
CA MET A 244 6.43 -1.97 9.42
C MET A 244 7.55 -2.89 8.90
N ALA A 245 8.03 -2.70 7.67
CA ALA A 245 9.24 -3.31 7.10
C ALA A 245 9.33 -4.86 7.20
N SER A 246 8.18 -5.54 7.12
CA SER A 246 8.08 -7.00 7.18
C SER A 246 7.12 -7.50 6.10
N ILE A 247 6.53 -8.67 6.29
CA ILE A 247 5.37 -9.15 5.54
C ILE A 247 4.25 -9.44 6.54
N GLY A 248 3.00 -9.34 6.11
CA GLY A 248 1.82 -9.53 6.95
C GLY A 248 0.76 -8.47 6.65
N GLY A 249 -0.39 -8.63 7.27
CA GLY A 249 -1.44 -7.64 7.22
C GLY A 249 -2.37 -7.79 8.41
N PHE A 250 -3.09 -6.74 8.75
CA PHE A 250 -4.00 -6.70 9.89
C PHE A 250 -5.38 -6.24 9.47
N ILE A 251 -6.38 -6.78 10.15
CA ILE A 251 -7.70 -6.17 10.27
C ILE A 251 -7.91 -5.85 11.75
N ALA A 252 -8.34 -4.63 12.03
CA ALA A 252 -8.70 -4.17 13.38
C ALA A 252 -10.10 -3.56 13.39
N SER A 253 -10.90 -3.89 14.40
CA SER A 253 -12.30 -3.47 14.52
C SER A 253 -12.81 -3.71 15.95
N LYS A 254 -14.14 -3.74 16.11
CA LYS A 254 -14.81 -4.26 17.30
C LYS A 254 -14.51 -5.75 17.47
N ALA A 255 -14.50 -6.22 18.72
CA ALA A 255 -14.16 -7.60 19.06
C ALA A 255 -15.05 -8.63 18.34
N GLU A 256 -16.37 -8.37 18.24
CA GLU A 256 -17.31 -9.29 17.58
C GLU A 256 -17.06 -9.36 16.06
N VAL A 257 -16.63 -8.26 15.43
CA VAL A 257 -16.30 -8.25 14.00
C VAL A 257 -15.01 -9.06 13.76
N ILE A 258 -14.02 -8.91 14.62
CA ILE A 258 -12.76 -9.67 14.51
C ILE A 258 -13.00 -11.15 14.77
N ASP A 259 -13.83 -11.49 15.77
CA ASP A 259 -14.18 -12.89 16.05
C ASP A 259 -14.90 -13.54 14.86
N TYR A 260 -15.83 -12.81 14.23
CA TYR A 260 -16.49 -13.29 13.02
C TYR A 260 -15.50 -13.51 11.87
N ILE A 261 -14.56 -12.60 11.66
CA ILE A 261 -13.52 -12.72 10.62
C ILE A 261 -12.61 -13.93 10.90
N LYS A 262 -12.19 -14.15 12.15
CA LYS A 262 -11.39 -15.32 12.58
C LYS A 262 -11.99 -16.64 12.13
N HIS A 263 -13.32 -16.75 12.21
CA HIS A 263 -14.06 -18.00 11.94
C HIS A 263 -14.65 -18.08 10.54
N SER A 264 -14.61 -17.01 9.75
CA SER A 264 -15.29 -16.94 8.43
C SER A 264 -14.34 -16.63 7.27
N ALA A 265 -13.21 -15.93 7.51
CA ALA A 265 -12.29 -15.52 6.47
C ALA A 265 -11.47 -16.70 5.93
N ARG A 266 -11.75 -17.11 4.70
CA ARG A 266 -11.07 -18.25 4.04
C ARG A 266 -9.55 -18.06 3.95
N SER A 267 -9.06 -16.83 3.77
CA SER A 267 -7.63 -16.52 3.74
C SER A 267 -6.92 -16.59 5.09
N ILE A 268 -7.65 -16.78 6.20
CA ILE A 268 -7.13 -17.17 7.51
C ILE A 268 -7.20 -18.67 7.70
N ILE A 269 -8.36 -19.26 7.39
CA ILE A 269 -8.68 -20.65 7.71
C ILE A 269 -7.83 -21.60 6.87
N PHE A 270 -7.64 -21.29 5.59
CA PHE A 270 -7.01 -22.17 4.59
C PHE A 270 -5.61 -21.72 4.15
N THR A 271 -4.99 -20.84 4.93
CA THR A 271 -3.61 -20.35 4.65
C THR A 271 -2.73 -20.62 5.87
N ALA A 272 -1.49 -21.06 5.64
CA ALA A 272 -0.50 -21.19 6.70
C ALA A 272 -0.25 -19.85 7.40
N SER A 273 -0.01 -19.89 8.70
CA SER A 273 0.22 -18.70 9.52
C SER A 273 1.48 -17.96 9.10
N LEU A 274 1.49 -16.66 9.36
CA LEU A 274 2.69 -15.83 9.17
C LEU A 274 3.84 -16.38 10.03
N PRO A 275 5.03 -16.62 9.45
CA PRO A 275 6.18 -17.10 10.20
C PRO A 275 6.58 -16.15 11.34
N SER A 276 6.99 -16.73 12.48
CA SER A 276 7.33 -15.96 13.68
C SER A 276 8.46 -14.95 13.47
N ALA A 277 9.37 -15.20 12.53
CA ALA A 277 10.40 -14.25 12.10
C ALA A 277 9.78 -12.91 11.66
N CYS A 278 8.73 -12.97 10.82
CA CYS A 278 8.02 -11.79 10.35
C CYS A 278 7.22 -11.10 11.47
N VAL A 279 6.61 -11.91 12.35
CA VAL A 279 5.84 -11.38 13.50
C VAL A 279 6.77 -10.66 14.48
N GLY A 280 7.95 -11.19 14.76
CA GLY A 280 8.97 -10.54 15.59
C GLY A 280 9.47 -9.23 14.99
N ALA A 281 9.67 -9.17 13.67
CA ALA A 281 9.99 -7.93 12.97
C ALA A 281 8.88 -6.87 13.12
N ILE A 282 7.62 -7.28 12.96
CA ILE A 282 6.44 -6.39 13.14
C ILE A 282 6.38 -5.86 14.57
N ASP A 283 6.58 -6.71 15.58
CA ASP A 283 6.56 -6.32 16.99
C ASP A 283 7.55 -5.18 17.27
N ALA A 284 8.80 -5.32 16.80
CA ALA A 284 9.82 -4.29 16.94
C ALA A 284 9.52 -3.04 16.10
N ALA A 285 9.00 -3.19 14.89
CA ALA A 285 8.64 -2.05 14.05
C ALA A 285 7.51 -1.21 14.65
N LEU A 286 6.50 -1.83 15.25
CA LEU A 286 5.43 -1.12 15.97
C LEU A 286 5.97 -0.31 17.17
N ASP A 287 6.98 -0.83 17.90
CA ASP A 287 7.65 -0.07 18.94
C ASP A 287 8.37 1.14 18.37
N LEU A 288 9.14 0.96 17.30
CA LEU A 288 9.91 2.04 16.67
C LEU A 288 8.99 3.14 16.08
N ILE A 289 7.85 2.77 15.48
CA ILE A 289 6.86 3.75 14.99
C ILE A 289 6.39 4.68 16.12
N GLN A 290 6.25 4.15 17.33
CA GLN A 290 5.82 4.91 18.51
C GLN A 290 6.96 5.66 19.20
N GLN A 291 8.15 5.06 19.28
CA GLN A 291 9.30 5.60 20.01
C GLN A 291 10.12 6.60 19.19
N GLU A 292 10.08 6.52 17.85
CA GLU A 292 10.87 7.37 16.95
C GLU A 292 9.95 8.19 16.01
N PRO A 293 9.09 9.09 16.56
CA PRO A 293 8.15 9.91 15.77
C PRO A 293 8.86 10.85 14.77
N GLU A 294 10.13 11.18 15.02
CA GLU A 294 10.98 11.99 14.13
C GLU A 294 11.14 11.37 12.75
N ARG A 295 11.07 10.04 12.60
CA ARG A 295 11.09 9.40 11.28
C ARG A 295 9.90 9.84 10.43
N ARG A 296 8.70 9.82 11.02
CA ARG A 296 7.47 10.25 10.32
C ARG A 296 7.51 11.73 9.99
N ILE A 297 7.96 12.57 10.92
CA ILE A 297 8.11 14.01 10.72
C ILE A 297 9.04 14.27 9.55
N LYS A 298 10.27 13.70 9.59
CA LYS A 298 11.25 13.83 8.52
C LYS A 298 10.73 13.33 7.18
N LEU A 299 10.02 12.20 7.15
CA LEU A 299 9.41 11.66 5.95
C LEU A 299 8.44 12.65 5.29
N MET A 300 7.56 13.23 6.08
CA MET A 300 6.56 14.20 5.59
C MET A 300 7.19 15.52 5.16
N ASP A 301 8.22 15.98 5.85
CA ASP A 301 8.97 17.18 5.48
C ASP A 301 9.75 16.96 4.18
N THR A 302 10.35 15.77 4.02
CA THR A 302 10.98 15.35 2.76
C THR A 302 9.97 15.36 1.61
N ALA A 303 8.79 14.78 1.81
CA ALA A 303 7.74 14.77 0.80
C ALA A 303 7.31 16.19 0.38
N LYS A 304 7.09 17.09 1.35
CA LYS A 304 6.77 18.49 1.08
C LYS A 304 7.90 19.22 0.30
N LYS A 305 9.16 19.02 0.72
CA LYS A 305 10.36 19.56 0.05
C LYS A 305 10.41 19.12 -1.41
N MET A 306 10.28 17.81 -1.65
CA MET A 306 10.37 17.23 -2.99
C MET A 306 9.20 17.61 -3.89
N LYS A 307 7.97 17.61 -3.38
CA LYS A 307 6.79 18.07 -4.11
C LYS A 307 6.95 19.54 -4.57
N LYS A 308 7.40 20.42 -3.67
CA LYS A 308 7.67 21.83 -3.99
C LYS A 308 8.75 21.96 -5.07
N ALA A 309 9.86 21.21 -4.94
CA ALA A 309 10.95 21.22 -5.89
C ALA A 309 10.51 20.74 -7.27
N PHE A 310 9.75 19.65 -7.38
CA PHE A 310 9.21 19.16 -8.65
C PHE A 310 8.32 20.18 -9.34
N LYS A 311 7.40 20.81 -8.60
CA LYS A 311 6.56 21.88 -9.14
C LYS A 311 7.39 23.05 -9.64
N SER A 312 8.43 23.45 -8.91
CA SER A 312 9.34 24.54 -9.32
C SER A 312 10.16 24.21 -10.58
N LEU A 313 10.39 22.91 -10.83
CA LEU A 313 11.05 22.42 -12.06
C LEU A 313 10.08 22.28 -13.25
N GLY A 314 8.78 22.52 -13.07
CA GLY A 314 7.76 22.42 -14.11
C GLY A 314 7.08 21.05 -14.20
N PHE A 315 7.38 20.08 -13.31
CA PHE A 315 6.69 18.79 -13.32
C PHE A 315 5.25 18.88 -12.81
N ASN A 316 4.33 18.19 -13.49
CA ASN A 316 3.01 17.90 -12.96
C ASN A 316 3.09 16.72 -11.98
N VAL A 317 2.72 16.96 -10.72
CA VAL A 317 2.75 15.98 -9.62
C VAL A 317 1.36 15.73 -9.00
N ASN A 318 0.31 16.04 -9.74
CA ASN A 318 -1.08 15.94 -9.28
C ASN A 318 -1.30 16.59 -7.89
N ASN A 319 -2.28 16.08 -7.15
CA ASN A 319 -2.66 16.57 -5.83
C ASN A 319 -2.09 15.75 -4.67
N SER A 320 -1.00 15.00 -4.88
CA SER A 320 -0.41 14.18 -3.83
C SER A 320 -0.25 14.95 -2.51
N GLU A 321 -0.59 14.29 -1.40
CA GLU A 321 -0.50 14.84 -0.04
C GLU A 321 0.34 13.93 0.88
N SER A 322 1.01 12.94 0.29
CA SER A 322 1.75 11.89 0.99
C SER A 322 3.21 11.80 0.51
N PRO A 323 4.02 10.88 1.05
CA PRO A 323 5.36 10.60 0.53
C PRO A 323 5.39 10.00 -0.88
N ILE A 324 4.25 9.65 -1.45
CA ILE A 324 4.12 9.19 -2.83
C ILE A 324 3.90 10.42 -3.71
N ILE A 325 4.82 10.69 -4.63
CA ILE A 325 4.72 11.83 -5.54
C ILE A 325 4.78 11.32 -6.97
N PRO A 326 3.64 11.23 -7.67
CA PRO A 326 3.62 10.87 -9.08
C PRO A 326 4.16 12.03 -9.92
N VAL A 327 5.05 11.73 -10.85
CA VAL A 327 5.49 12.66 -11.89
C VAL A 327 4.79 12.27 -13.17
N VAL A 328 3.81 13.04 -13.60
CA VAL A 328 3.04 12.76 -14.82
C VAL A 328 3.93 13.02 -16.04
N VAL A 329 4.05 12.01 -16.91
CA VAL A 329 4.92 12.06 -18.09
C VAL A 329 4.16 11.91 -19.41
N GLY A 330 2.88 11.58 -19.35
CA GLY A 330 1.98 11.48 -20.51
C GLY A 330 1.85 10.05 -21.03
N THR A 331 2.62 9.65 -22.04
CA THR A 331 2.46 8.35 -22.69
C THR A 331 3.31 7.24 -22.06
N ASP A 332 2.88 5.99 -22.24
CA ASP A 332 3.59 4.81 -21.72
C ASP A 332 5.01 4.74 -22.24
N ILE A 333 5.24 5.07 -23.52
CA ILE A 333 6.58 5.04 -24.12
C ILE A 333 7.52 6.08 -23.52
N ILE A 334 7.01 7.28 -23.17
CA ILE A 334 7.78 8.31 -22.48
C ILE A 334 8.13 7.83 -21.07
N ALA A 335 7.20 7.18 -20.37
CA ALA A 335 7.46 6.62 -19.04
C ALA A 335 8.58 5.57 -19.08
N PHE A 336 8.56 4.65 -20.04
CA PHE A 336 9.62 3.65 -20.20
C PHE A 336 10.96 4.27 -20.58
N LYS A 337 10.98 5.22 -21.51
CA LYS A 337 12.19 5.96 -21.90
C LYS A 337 12.78 6.72 -20.71
N MET A 338 11.95 7.47 -20.00
CA MET A 338 12.38 8.24 -18.82
C MET A 338 12.90 7.34 -17.71
N TRP A 339 12.20 6.22 -17.44
CA TRP A 339 12.68 5.20 -16.50
C TRP A 339 14.06 4.67 -16.90
N ARG A 340 14.28 4.28 -18.17
CA ARG A 340 15.56 3.76 -18.63
C ARG A 340 16.69 4.77 -18.42
N MET A 341 16.46 6.02 -18.80
CA MET A 341 17.45 7.09 -18.63
C MET A 341 17.75 7.35 -17.15
N LEU A 342 16.74 7.38 -16.27
CA LEU A 342 16.92 7.51 -14.82
C LEU A 342 17.72 6.33 -14.26
N PHE A 343 17.41 5.11 -14.70
CA PHE A 343 18.14 3.92 -14.30
C PHE A 343 19.62 3.98 -14.69
N ASP A 344 19.94 4.45 -15.90
CA ASP A 344 21.32 4.64 -16.37
C ASP A 344 22.04 5.75 -15.59
N GLU A 345 21.33 6.80 -15.18
CA GLU A 345 21.85 7.89 -14.35
C GLU A 345 21.96 7.54 -12.84
N GLY A 346 21.63 6.30 -12.44
CA GLY A 346 21.78 5.84 -11.07
C GLY A 346 20.56 6.06 -10.17
N VAL A 347 19.38 6.33 -10.74
CA VAL A 347 18.12 6.44 -10.00
C VAL A 347 17.23 5.23 -10.26
N PHE A 348 16.86 4.50 -9.22
CA PHE A 348 15.93 3.38 -9.29
C PHE A 348 14.50 3.87 -9.02
N ALA A 349 13.75 4.11 -10.10
CA ALA A 349 12.36 4.58 -10.10
C ALA A 349 11.42 3.51 -10.66
N SER A 350 10.12 3.71 -10.60
CA SER A 350 9.10 2.83 -11.20
C SER A 350 8.23 3.58 -12.19
N PRO A 351 8.21 3.19 -13.47
CA PRO A 351 7.19 3.66 -14.39
C PRO A 351 5.87 2.96 -14.07
N VAL A 352 4.78 3.71 -14.12
CA VAL A 352 3.42 3.19 -14.01
C VAL A 352 2.66 3.61 -15.27
N VAL A 353 2.15 2.62 -15.96
CA VAL A 353 1.58 2.75 -17.30
C VAL A 353 0.18 2.12 -17.37
N THR A 354 -0.49 2.27 -18.46
CA THR A 354 -1.78 1.62 -18.75
C THR A 354 -1.66 0.09 -18.54
N PRO A 355 -2.65 -0.59 -17.88
CA PRO A 355 -3.93 -0.08 -17.38
C PRO A 355 -3.92 0.38 -15.93
N ALA A 356 -2.77 0.47 -15.26
CA ALA A 356 -2.68 0.90 -13.85
C ALA A 356 -2.98 2.39 -13.67
N VAL A 357 -2.80 3.17 -14.73
CA VAL A 357 -3.23 4.57 -14.87
C VAL A 357 -4.00 4.73 -16.19
N PRO A 358 -4.85 5.77 -16.36
CA PRO A 358 -5.53 6.02 -17.62
C PRO A 358 -4.54 6.28 -18.77
N GLU A 359 -4.96 6.01 -19.99
CA GLU A 359 -4.18 6.33 -21.20
C GLU A 359 -3.82 7.83 -21.25
N GLY A 360 -2.58 8.13 -21.60
CA GLY A 360 -2.05 9.51 -21.60
C GLY A 360 -1.71 10.06 -20.21
N GLN A 361 -1.84 9.26 -19.15
CA GLN A 361 -1.59 9.64 -17.76
C GLN A 361 -0.45 8.82 -17.13
N ALA A 362 0.44 8.25 -17.94
CA ALA A 362 1.58 7.50 -17.42
C ALA A 362 2.44 8.36 -16.49
N ILE A 363 2.96 7.75 -15.45
CA ILE A 363 3.74 8.43 -14.41
C ILE A 363 5.09 7.74 -14.18
N ILE A 364 6.07 8.51 -13.72
CA ILE A 364 7.17 7.98 -12.90
C ILE A 364 6.72 8.12 -11.45
N ARG A 365 6.40 6.99 -10.81
CA ARG A 365 6.00 6.96 -9.39
C ARG A 365 7.24 7.15 -8.53
N THR A 366 7.28 8.23 -7.76
CA THR A 366 8.32 8.42 -6.75
C THR A 366 7.74 8.27 -5.35
N SER A 367 8.52 7.71 -4.44
CA SER A 367 8.20 7.61 -3.02
C SER A 367 9.46 7.73 -2.18
N TYR A 368 9.33 8.36 -1.03
CA TYR A 368 10.45 8.73 -0.20
C TYR A 368 10.51 7.90 1.08
N MET A 369 11.71 7.83 1.68
CA MET A 369 11.98 7.17 2.95
C MET A 369 12.52 8.19 3.96
N ALA A 370 12.23 8.00 5.24
CA ALA A 370 12.80 8.80 6.33
C ALA A 370 14.35 8.75 6.38
N THR A 371 14.94 7.73 5.77
CA THR A 371 16.39 7.52 5.69
C THR A 371 17.07 8.17 4.49
N HIS A 372 16.32 8.81 3.58
CA HIS A 372 16.94 9.64 2.56
C HIS A 372 17.69 10.81 3.21
N THR A 373 18.91 11.08 2.74
CA THR A 373 19.69 12.26 3.11
C THR A 373 19.46 13.40 2.11
N ASP A 374 19.89 14.62 2.45
CA ASP A 374 19.78 15.75 1.52
C ASP A 374 20.58 15.50 0.23
N GLU A 375 21.73 14.83 0.30
CA GLU A 375 22.54 14.46 -0.87
C GLU A 375 21.76 13.52 -1.81
N HIS A 376 21.00 12.53 -1.25
CA HIS A 376 20.13 11.68 -2.07
C HIS A 376 19.03 12.50 -2.75
N LEU A 377 18.41 13.45 -2.03
CA LEU A 377 17.32 14.27 -2.57
C LEU A 377 17.81 15.20 -3.67
N ASP A 378 18.96 15.84 -3.48
CA ASP A 378 19.58 16.73 -4.46
C ASP A 378 20.00 15.96 -5.71
N PHE A 379 20.57 14.76 -5.54
CA PHE A 379 20.90 13.85 -6.65
C PHE A 379 19.64 13.47 -7.45
N ILE A 380 18.57 13.07 -6.77
CA ILE A 380 17.28 12.73 -7.41
C ILE A 380 16.77 13.92 -8.23
N LEU A 381 16.78 15.13 -7.66
CA LEU A 381 16.31 16.35 -8.34
C LEU A 381 17.15 16.68 -9.58
N GLU A 382 18.47 16.60 -9.47
CA GLU A 382 19.38 16.80 -10.60
C GLU A 382 19.07 15.84 -11.76
N LYS A 383 18.95 14.54 -11.44
CA LYS A 383 18.72 13.50 -12.46
C LYS A 383 17.34 13.59 -13.08
N LEU A 384 16.30 13.83 -12.27
CA LEU A 384 14.94 14.02 -12.78
C LEU A 384 14.85 15.25 -13.67
N LYS A 385 15.47 16.38 -13.29
CA LYS A 385 15.53 17.57 -14.13
C LYS A 385 16.21 17.30 -15.48
N LYS A 386 17.41 16.67 -15.45
CA LYS A 386 18.15 16.31 -16.67
C LYS A 386 17.33 15.44 -17.61
N VAL A 387 16.77 14.37 -17.06
CA VAL A 387 16.03 13.37 -17.84
C VAL A 387 14.66 13.91 -18.27
N GLY A 388 13.98 14.68 -17.42
CA GLY A 388 12.70 15.32 -17.74
C GLY A 388 12.81 16.25 -18.95
N LYS A 389 13.86 17.08 -19.02
CA LYS A 389 14.20 17.90 -20.19
C LYS A 389 14.47 17.06 -21.44
N ALA A 390 15.31 16.02 -21.32
CA ALA A 390 15.66 15.15 -22.45
C ALA A 390 14.49 14.34 -23.00
N CYS A 391 13.44 14.13 -22.18
CA CYS A 391 12.20 13.47 -22.58
C CYS A 391 11.09 14.44 -23.00
N GLY A 392 11.31 15.76 -22.91
CA GLY A 392 10.31 16.79 -23.23
C GLY A 392 9.12 16.83 -22.25
N VAL A 393 9.35 16.42 -21.00
CA VAL A 393 8.32 16.43 -19.93
C VAL A 393 8.31 17.81 -19.24
N ILE A 394 9.45 18.48 -19.22
CA ILE A 394 9.62 19.86 -18.74
C ILE A 394 10.55 20.62 -19.70
N ASP A 395 10.54 21.95 -19.61
CA ASP A 395 11.37 22.87 -20.41
C ASP A 395 12.84 22.93 -19.92
#